data_8b3e3a18cdf255f6f136732b888653ef
#
_entry.id   8b3e3a18cdf255f6f136732b888653ef
#
_cell.length_a   1.000
_cell.length_b   1.000
_cell.length_c   1.000
_cell.angle_alpha   90.00
_cell.angle_beta   90.00
_cell.angle_gamma   90.00
#
_symmetry.space_group_name_H-M   'P 1'
#
loop_
_entity.id
_entity.type
_entity.pdbx_description
1 polymer ?
#
loop_
_entity_poly.entity_id
_entity_poly.type
_entity_poly.pdbx_seq_one_letter_code
_entity_poly.pdbx_strand_id
1 'polypeptide(L)'
;MQETSMSVTEHLEELRKRLIVSVIGFIVTFAVGFFLAKPMIVFLQHTDAAKGIEMNYFRVTDPLNLYMQMAFVIGITLVSPLLLYQLWAFVSPGLYKHERRITLFYIPVMIILFLAGVAFSFFVLFPYVLHFMATLSASLKIKSVIGINEYFHFLLQLTIPFGLVFELPVL
;
A
#
# COMPACT_ATOMS: atom_id res chain seq x y z
N MET A 1 -27.34 33.13 5.21
CA MET A 1 -26.35 32.04 5.35
C MET A 1 -25.41 32.17 4.18
N GLN A 2 -24.23 32.75 4.41
CA GLN A 2 -23.23 32.88 3.35
C GLN A 2 -22.60 31.49 3.16
N GLU A 3 -22.99 30.84 2.06
CA GLU A 3 -22.20 29.75 1.49
C GLU A 3 -20.89 30.40 1.00
N THR A 4 -19.81 30.16 1.71
CA THR A 4 -18.46 30.47 1.23
C THR A 4 -18.15 29.51 0.09
N SER A 5 -18.67 29.78 -1.09
CA SER A 5 -18.23 29.13 -2.31
C SER A 5 -16.77 29.58 -2.53
N MET A 6 -15.83 28.69 -2.21
CA MET A 6 -14.43 28.92 -2.58
C MET A 6 -14.34 29.19 -4.08
N SER A 7 -13.56 30.19 -4.46
CA SER A 7 -13.29 30.42 -5.88
C SER A 7 -12.46 29.24 -6.42
N VAL A 8 -12.62 28.94 -7.71
CA VAL A 8 -11.87 27.84 -8.36
C VAL A 8 -10.36 28.01 -8.17
N THR A 9 -9.87 29.24 -8.14
CA THR A 9 -8.46 29.57 -7.91
C THR A 9 -8.01 29.23 -6.48
N GLU A 10 -8.81 29.51 -5.47
CA GLU A 10 -8.54 29.16 -4.06
C GLU A 10 -8.53 27.65 -3.86
N HIS A 11 -9.45 26.94 -4.53
CA HIS A 11 -9.49 25.46 -4.47
C HIS A 11 -8.24 24.81 -5.10
N LEU A 12 -7.76 25.36 -6.23
CA LEU A 12 -6.52 24.91 -6.86
C LEU A 12 -5.27 25.19 -6.00
N GLU A 13 -5.24 26.35 -5.32
CA GLU A 13 -4.15 26.68 -4.39
C GLU A 13 -4.13 25.73 -3.18
N GLU A 14 -5.30 25.40 -2.64
CA GLU A 14 -5.46 24.42 -1.58
C GLU A 14 -4.98 23.02 -2.02
N LEU A 15 -5.38 22.57 -3.22
CA LEU A 15 -4.91 21.30 -3.81
C LEU A 15 -3.38 21.26 -3.90
N ARG A 16 -2.76 22.31 -4.44
CA ARG A 16 -1.31 22.42 -4.55
C ARG A 16 -0.61 22.29 -3.20
N LYS A 17 -1.11 23.02 -2.19
CA LYS A 17 -0.54 22.99 -0.83
C LYS A 17 -0.63 21.60 -0.21
N ARG A 18 -1.78 20.93 -0.34
CA ARG A 18 -2.00 19.59 0.18
C ARG A 18 -1.15 18.54 -0.53
N LEU A 19 -1.01 18.67 -1.86
CA LEU A 19 -0.14 17.81 -2.66
C LEU A 19 1.32 17.93 -2.23
N ILE A 20 1.81 19.14 -2.00
CA ILE A 20 3.18 19.37 -1.51
C ILE A 20 3.40 18.69 -0.15
N VAL A 21 2.46 18.85 0.80
CA VAL A 21 2.55 18.20 2.11
C VAL A 21 2.56 16.67 1.97
N SER A 22 1.72 16.12 1.09
CA SER A 22 1.65 14.67 0.80
C SER A 22 2.97 14.15 0.22
N VAL A 23 3.55 14.87 -0.74
CA VAL A 23 4.84 14.50 -1.37
C VAL A 23 5.98 14.57 -0.35
N ILE A 24 6.07 15.63 0.45
CA ILE A 24 7.09 15.76 1.50
C ILE A 24 6.91 14.62 2.53
N GLY A 25 5.69 14.36 2.97
CA GLY A 25 5.38 13.26 3.87
C GLY A 25 5.82 11.91 3.30
N PHE A 26 5.54 11.66 2.01
CA PHE A 26 5.99 10.45 1.33
C PHE A 26 7.51 10.35 1.23
N ILE A 27 8.23 11.42 0.90
CA ILE A 27 9.70 11.41 0.85
C ILE A 27 10.30 11.03 2.22
N VAL A 28 9.77 11.59 3.30
CA VAL A 28 10.21 11.26 4.66
C VAL A 28 9.92 9.80 5.00
N THR A 29 8.71 9.33 4.75
CA THR A 29 8.33 7.92 5.04
C THR A 29 9.03 6.93 4.11
N PHE A 30 9.33 7.31 2.86
CA PHE A 30 10.15 6.52 1.95
C PHE A 30 11.59 6.36 2.47
N ALA A 31 12.19 7.42 2.99
CA ALA A 31 13.51 7.34 3.63
C ALA A 31 13.49 6.40 4.85
N VAL A 32 12.46 6.50 5.70
CA VAL A 32 12.24 5.55 6.81
C VAL A 32 12.05 4.13 6.28
N GLY A 33 11.25 3.95 5.22
CA GLY A 33 11.01 2.67 4.55
C GLY A 33 12.30 2.05 4.02
N PHE A 34 13.25 2.87 3.54
CA PHE A 34 14.54 2.40 3.10
C PHE A 34 15.35 1.75 4.23
N PHE A 35 15.33 2.30 5.43
CA PHE A 35 15.97 1.67 6.60
C PHE A 35 15.24 0.42 7.08
N LEU A 36 13.91 0.37 6.93
CA LEU A 36 13.08 -0.77 7.35
C LEU A 36 12.98 -1.87 6.28
N ALA A 37 13.40 -1.62 5.04
CA ALA A 37 13.28 -2.59 3.94
C ALA A 37 14.01 -3.90 4.24
N LYS A 38 15.26 -3.83 4.71
CA LYS A 38 16.06 -5.02 5.02
C LYS A 38 15.42 -5.94 6.06
N PRO A 39 15.06 -5.48 7.27
CA PRO A 39 14.40 -6.34 8.26
C PRO A 39 13.06 -6.88 7.77
N MET A 40 12.31 -6.10 7.00
CA MET A 40 11.03 -6.54 6.44
C MET A 40 11.22 -7.65 5.40
N ILE A 41 12.16 -7.50 4.47
CA ILE A 41 12.48 -8.54 3.48
C ILE A 41 12.88 -9.86 4.19
N VAL A 42 13.77 -9.78 5.18
CA VAL A 42 14.19 -10.95 5.96
C VAL A 42 13.01 -11.58 6.69
N PHE A 43 12.16 -10.77 7.32
CA PHE A 43 10.95 -11.27 7.98
C PHE A 43 10.03 -12.01 7.00
N LEU A 44 9.76 -11.43 5.83
CA LEU A 44 8.88 -12.01 4.82
C LEU A 44 9.42 -13.32 4.22
N GLN A 45 10.74 -13.43 4.05
CA GLN A 45 11.39 -14.67 3.60
C GLN A 45 11.26 -15.83 4.60
N HIS A 46 11.07 -15.52 5.89
CA HIS A 46 10.92 -16.53 6.94
C HIS A 46 9.47 -16.83 7.29
N THR A 47 8.51 -16.23 6.60
CA THR A 47 7.08 -16.47 6.79
C THR A 47 6.69 -17.87 6.29
N ASP A 48 5.65 -18.46 6.85
CA ASP A 48 5.15 -19.78 6.45
C ASP A 48 4.86 -19.91 4.96
N ALA A 49 4.42 -18.82 4.32
CA ALA A 49 4.18 -18.75 2.88
C ALA A 49 5.45 -18.88 2.04
N ALA A 50 6.62 -18.54 2.59
CA ALA A 50 7.91 -18.61 1.92
C ALA A 50 8.69 -19.92 2.26
N LYS A 51 8.21 -20.69 3.24
CA LYS A 51 8.86 -21.94 3.65
C LYS A 51 8.91 -22.95 2.50
N GLY A 52 10.11 -23.44 2.22
CA GLY A 52 10.33 -24.42 1.15
C GLY A 52 10.49 -23.82 -0.24
N ILE A 53 10.46 -22.49 -0.38
CA ILE A 53 10.74 -21.81 -1.64
C ILE A 53 12.21 -21.37 -1.65
N GLU A 54 13.02 -21.98 -2.52
CA GLU A 54 14.37 -21.51 -2.79
C GLU A 54 14.28 -20.27 -3.71
N MET A 55 14.52 -19.10 -3.14
CA MET A 55 14.49 -17.84 -3.88
C MET A 55 15.84 -17.58 -4.52
N ASN A 56 15.84 -17.45 -5.83
CA ASN A 56 17.02 -17.14 -6.62
C ASN A 56 16.94 -15.71 -7.18
N TYR A 57 18.07 -15.06 -7.41
CA TYR A 57 18.13 -13.84 -8.19
C TYR A 57 18.61 -14.18 -9.62
N PHE A 58 17.94 -13.60 -10.61
CA PHE A 58 18.27 -13.84 -12.02
C PHE A 58 19.05 -12.68 -12.63
N ARG A 59 18.88 -11.47 -12.06
CA ARG A 59 19.58 -10.27 -12.52
C ARG A 59 20.40 -9.69 -11.38
N VAL A 60 21.57 -9.14 -11.69
CA VAL A 60 22.43 -8.47 -10.71
C VAL A 60 21.70 -7.33 -10.01
N THR A 61 20.73 -6.72 -10.67
CA THR A 61 19.91 -5.60 -10.13
C THR A 61 18.75 -6.04 -9.24
N ASP A 62 18.38 -7.33 -9.21
CA ASP A 62 17.21 -7.82 -8.48
C ASP A 62 17.23 -7.47 -6.98
N PRO A 63 18.35 -7.60 -6.25
CA PRO A 63 18.38 -7.21 -4.85
C PRO A 63 18.13 -5.72 -4.63
N LEU A 64 18.63 -4.86 -5.52
CA LEU A 64 18.40 -3.42 -5.45
C LEU A 64 16.95 -3.06 -5.76
N ASN A 65 16.38 -3.67 -6.81
CA ASN A 65 14.98 -3.47 -7.17
C ASN A 65 14.05 -3.89 -6.04
N LEU A 66 14.30 -5.06 -5.45
CA LEU A 66 13.57 -5.53 -4.29
C LEU A 66 13.62 -4.54 -3.13
N TYR A 67 14.82 -4.03 -2.83
CA TYR A 67 15.03 -3.09 -1.75
C TYR A 67 14.24 -1.79 -1.96
N MET A 68 14.27 -1.26 -3.19
CA MET A 68 13.53 -0.05 -3.56
C MET A 68 12.00 -0.27 -3.53
N GLN A 69 11.53 -1.42 -4.02
CA GLN A 69 10.11 -1.78 -3.96
C GLN A 69 9.60 -1.86 -2.52
N MET A 70 10.36 -2.52 -1.64
CA MET A 70 9.99 -2.63 -0.23
C MET A 70 9.99 -1.27 0.47
N ALA A 71 11.02 -0.43 0.22
CA ALA A 71 11.06 0.92 0.75
C ALA A 71 9.85 1.75 0.31
N PHE A 72 9.45 1.62 -0.96
CA PHE A 72 8.28 2.30 -1.52
C PHE A 72 6.98 1.87 -0.83
N VAL A 73 6.77 0.56 -0.67
CA VAL A 73 5.55 0.02 -0.04
C VAL A 73 5.46 0.39 1.44
N ILE A 74 6.57 0.26 2.17
CA ILE A 74 6.62 0.71 3.57
C ILE A 74 6.35 2.21 3.65
N GLY A 75 6.95 3.01 2.76
CA GLY A 75 6.74 4.44 2.68
C GLY A 75 5.28 4.83 2.44
N ILE A 76 4.61 4.18 1.46
CA ILE A 76 3.18 4.39 1.19
C ILE A 76 2.33 3.97 2.38
N THR A 77 2.62 2.83 2.98
CA THR A 77 1.86 2.34 4.15
C THR A 77 1.98 3.30 5.33
N LEU A 78 3.17 3.82 5.60
CA LEU A 78 3.38 4.76 6.68
C LEU A 78 2.77 6.15 6.42
N VAL A 79 2.76 6.60 5.17
CA VAL A 79 2.17 7.90 4.80
C VAL A 79 0.66 7.82 4.60
N SER A 80 0.07 6.63 4.46
CA SER A 80 -1.35 6.46 4.16
C SER A 80 -2.30 7.23 5.10
N PRO A 81 -2.10 7.28 6.44
CA PRO A 81 -2.93 8.09 7.31
C PRO A 81 -2.87 9.58 6.98
N LEU A 82 -1.68 10.08 6.60
CA LEU A 82 -1.51 11.47 6.19
C LEU A 82 -2.21 11.72 4.85
N LEU A 83 -2.08 10.81 3.87
CA LEU A 83 -2.75 10.94 2.57
C LEU A 83 -4.27 10.95 2.72
N LEU A 84 -4.83 10.03 3.51
CA LEU A 84 -6.27 9.98 3.78
C LEU A 84 -6.75 11.27 4.47
N TYR A 85 -5.98 11.77 5.43
CA TYR A 85 -6.29 13.06 6.06
C TYR A 85 -6.23 14.23 5.08
N GLN A 86 -5.22 14.31 4.20
CA GLN A 86 -5.10 15.37 3.20
C GLN A 86 -6.24 15.30 2.17
N LEU A 87 -6.61 14.09 1.76
CA LEU A 87 -7.76 13.88 0.86
C LEU A 87 -9.06 14.35 1.52
N TRP A 88 -9.32 13.93 2.75
CA TRP A 88 -10.47 14.38 3.51
C TRP A 88 -10.49 15.90 3.68
N ALA A 89 -9.37 16.49 4.05
CA ALA A 89 -9.27 17.91 4.28
C ALA A 89 -9.46 18.72 2.99
N PHE A 90 -9.14 18.16 1.81
CA PHE A 90 -9.42 18.74 0.50
C PHE A 90 -10.92 18.71 0.14
N VAL A 91 -11.61 17.62 0.48
CA VAL A 91 -13.06 17.48 0.20
C VAL A 91 -13.91 18.24 1.24
N SER A 92 -13.42 18.34 2.47
CA SER A 92 -14.11 18.90 3.64
C SER A 92 -14.73 20.30 3.45
N PRO A 93 -14.14 21.27 2.71
CA PRO A 93 -14.77 22.57 2.48
C PRO A 93 -16.08 22.49 1.69
N GLY A 94 -16.26 21.45 0.86
CA GLY A 94 -17.50 21.23 0.10
C GLY A 94 -18.62 20.55 0.89
N LEU A 95 -18.35 20.09 2.13
CA LEU A 95 -19.35 19.41 2.95
C LEU A 95 -20.05 20.37 3.92
N TYR A 96 -21.33 20.09 4.23
CA TYR A 96 -22.04 20.80 5.29
C TYR A 96 -21.37 20.58 6.66
N LYS A 97 -21.50 21.55 7.58
CA LYS A 97 -20.87 21.52 8.90
C LYS A 97 -21.15 20.21 9.69
N HIS A 98 -22.34 19.66 9.54
CA HIS A 98 -22.73 18.41 10.17
C HIS A 98 -22.02 17.21 9.55
N GLU A 99 -21.95 17.15 8.23
CA GLU A 99 -21.27 16.08 7.47
C GLU A 99 -19.78 16.07 7.70
N ARG A 100 -19.15 17.25 7.76
CA ARG A 100 -17.72 17.42 8.02
C ARG A 100 -17.25 16.73 9.30
N ARG A 101 -18.05 16.80 10.37
CA ARG A 101 -17.71 16.18 11.66
C ARG A 101 -17.85 14.66 11.61
N ILE A 102 -18.88 14.17 10.92
CA ILE A 102 -19.12 12.73 10.75
C ILE A 102 -18.02 12.13 9.87
N THR A 103 -17.71 12.79 8.76
CA THR A 103 -16.69 12.32 7.81
C THR A 103 -15.29 12.24 8.43
N LEU A 104 -14.97 13.10 9.42
CA LEU A 104 -13.71 13.00 10.15
C LEU A 104 -13.56 11.66 10.90
N PHE A 105 -14.66 11.08 11.39
CA PHE A 105 -14.64 9.77 12.04
C PHE A 105 -14.39 8.60 11.07
N TYR A 106 -14.59 8.81 9.77
CA TYR A 106 -14.26 7.78 8.77
C TYR A 106 -12.76 7.59 8.56
N ILE A 107 -11.92 8.60 8.86
CA ILE A 107 -10.46 8.48 8.66
C ILE A 107 -9.87 7.28 9.44
N PRO A 108 -10.09 7.12 10.76
CA PRO A 108 -9.57 5.94 11.46
C PRO A 108 -10.19 4.63 10.94
N VAL A 109 -11.46 4.65 10.48
CA VAL A 109 -12.09 3.47 9.88
C VAL A 109 -11.39 3.11 8.57
N MET A 110 -11.11 4.07 7.70
CA MET A 110 -10.36 3.87 6.46
C MET A 110 -8.98 3.27 6.74
N ILE A 111 -8.24 3.82 7.70
CA ILE A 111 -6.93 3.27 8.06
C ILE A 111 -7.03 1.79 8.48
N ILE A 112 -8.04 1.47 9.30
CA ILE A 112 -8.27 0.08 9.75
C ILE A 112 -8.65 -0.82 8.57
N LEU A 113 -9.53 -0.37 7.67
CA LEU A 113 -9.92 -1.12 6.49
C LEU A 113 -8.75 -1.35 5.55
N PHE A 114 -7.93 -0.33 5.29
CA PHE A 114 -6.71 -0.46 4.49
C PHE A 114 -5.77 -1.52 5.07
N LEU A 115 -5.47 -1.43 6.37
CA LEU A 115 -4.62 -2.41 7.04
C LEU A 115 -5.25 -3.81 7.05
N ALA A 116 -6.57 -3.92 7.21
CA ALA A 116 -7.28 -5.19 7.12
C ALA A 116 -7.19 -5.80 5.71
N GLY A 117 -7.31 -4.98 4.65
CA GLY A 117 -7.12 -5.40 3.25
C GLY A 117 -5.69 -5.89 2.98
N VAL A 118 -4.69 -5.15 3.47
CA VAL A 118 -3.28 -5.57 3.42
C VAL A 118 -3.06 -6.89 4.15
N ALA A 119 -3.58 -7.02 5.37
CA ALA A 119 -3.47 -8.24 6.17
C ALA A 119 -4.19 -9.43 5.51
N PHE A 120 -5.40 -9.22 4.99
CA PHE A 120 -6.14 -10.26 4.25
C PHE A 120 -5.37 -10.73 3.02
N SER A 121 -4.84 -9.81 2.22
CA SER A 121 -4.05 -10.16 1.05
C SER A 121 -2.81 -10.97 1.44
N PHE A 122 -2.09 -10.53 2.47
CA PHE A 122 -0.84 -11.15 2.90
C PHE A 122 -1.04 -12.52 3.56
N PHE A 123 -2.00 -12.64 4.49
CA PHE A 123 -2.17 -13.87 5.29
C PHE A 123 -3.09 -14.89 4.65
N VAL A 124 -4.01 -14.48 3.77
CA VAL A 124 -5.00 -15.37 3.17
C VAL A 124 -4.78 -15.53 1.67
N LEU A 125 -4.83 -14.43 0.91
CA LEU A 125 -4.84 -14.50 -0.54
C LEU A 125 -3.50 -14.98 -1.10
N PHE A 126 -2.40 -14.38 -0.65
CA PHE A 126 -1.08 -14.67 -1.16
C PHE A 126 -0.65 -16.14 -0.94
N PRO A 127 -0.74 -16.74 0.27
CA PRO A 127 -0.46 -18.16 0.46
C PRO A 127 -1.36 -19.08 -0.36
N TYR A 128 -2.65 -18.73 -0.49
CA TYR A 128 -3.59 -19.52 -1.28
C TYR A 128 -3.20 -19.55 -2.78
N VAL A 129 -2.84 -18.40 -3.35
CA VAL A 129 -2.42 -18.30 -4.75
C VAL A 129 -1.09 -19.02 -4.97
N LEU A 130 -0.12 -18.89 -4.05
CA LEU A 130 1.15 -19.63 -4.14
C LEU A 130 0.92 -21.13 -4.12
N HIS A 131 0.07 -21.64 -3.23
CA HIS A 131 -0.27 -23.05 -3.15
C HIS A 131 -0.96 -23.54 -4.43
N PHE A 132 -1.88 -22.75 -4.97
CA PHE A 132 -2.52 -23.04 -6.26
C PHE A 132 -1.49 -23.12 -7.40
N MET A 133 -0.58 -22.16 -7.50
CA MET A 133 0.49 -22.14 -8.51
C MET A 133 1.44 -23.34 -8.37
N ALA A 134 1.79 -23.71 -7.15
CA ALA A 134 2.61 -24.89 -6.89
C ALA A 134 1.93 -26.19 -7.34
N THR A 135 0.64 -26.33 -7.03
CA THR A 135 -0.18 -27.49 -7.46
C THR A 135 -0.30 -27.56 -8.99
N LEU A 136 -0.53 -26.43 -9.62
CA LEU A 136 -0.61 -26.32 -11.09
C LEU A 136 0.72 -26.70 -11.74
N SER A 137 1.84 -26.18 -11.25
CA SER A 137 3.19 -26.51 -11.74
C SER A 137 3.50 -28.00 -11.60
N ALA A 138 3.12 -28.61 -10.48
CA ALA A 138 3.28 -30.03 -10.25
C ALA A 138 2.45 -30.87 -11.26
N SER A 139 1.20 -30.48 -11.54
CA SER A 139 0.34 -31.17 -12.51
C SER A 139 0.89 -31.10 -13.94
N LEU A 140 1.52 -29.98 -14.28
CA LEU A 140 2.18 -29.76 -15.58
C LEU A 140 3.61 -30.33 -15.66
N LYS A 141 4.13 -30.93 -14.56
CA LYS A 141 5.50 -31.44 -14.44
C LYS A 141 6.58 -30.38 -14.73
N ILE A 142 6.30 -29.12 -14.38
CA ILE A 142 7.23 -28.00 -14.53
C ILE A 142 8.02 -27.85 -13.24
N LYS A 143 9.36 -27.76 -13.33
CA LYS A 143 10.19 -27.37 -12.19
C LYS A 143 10.04 -25.88 -11.94
N SER A 144 9.49 -25.53 -10.80
CA SER A 144 9.35 -24.15 -10.36
C SER A 144 10.67 -23.63 -9.81
N VAL A 145 11.26 -22.62 -10.45
CA VAL A 145 12.36 -21.82 -9.90
C VAL A 145 11.83 -20.40 -9.75
N ILE A 146 11.76 -19.94 -8.51
CA ILE A 146 11.14 -18.64 -8.21
C ILE A 146 12.23 -17.61 -7.99
N GLY A 147 12.18 -16.51 -8.76
CA GLY A 147 13.03 -15.35 -8.54
C GLY A 147 12.58 -14.57 -7.31
N ILE A 148 13.55 -14.04 -6.57
CA ILE A 148 13.26 -13.23 -5.38
C ILE A 148 12.47 -11.97 -5.75
N ASN A 149 12.84 -11.33 -6.86
CA ASN A 149 12.18 -10.12 -7.34
C ASN A 149 10.74 -10.42 -7.79
N GLU A 150 10.52 -11.53 -8.50
CA GLU A 150 9.21 -11.98 -8.96
C GLU A 150 8.29 -12.33 -7.80
N TYR A 151 8.82 -13.01 -6.76
CA TYR A 151 8.07 -13.35 -5.56
C TYR A 151 7.55 -12.10 -4.85
N PHE A 152 8.43 -11.15 -4.57
CA PHE A 152 8.06 -9.92 -3.89
C PHE A 152 7.22 -8.99 -4.76
N HIS A 153 7.49 -8.91 -6.06
CA HIS A 153 6.67 -8.15 -6.98
C HIS A 153 5.23 -8.67 -7.00
N PHE A 154 5.06 -9.99 -7.06
CA PHE A 154 3.75 -10.63 -7.01
C PHE A 154 3.04 -10.38 -5.66
N LEU A 155 3.76 -10.50 -4.54
CA LEU A 155 3.25 -10.16 -3.21
C LEU A 155 2.69 -8.73 -3.18
N LEU A 156 3.46 -7.76 -3.68
CA LEU A 156 3.09 -6.36 -3.65
C LEU A 156 1.95 -6.05 -4.63
N GLN A 157 1.96 -6.69 -5.80
CA GLN A 157 0.92 -6.57 -6.81
C GLN A 157 -0.44 -7.08 -6.32
N LEU A 158 -0.45 -8.02 -5.40
CA LEU A 158 -1.69 -8.44 -4.71
C LEU A 158 -2.02 -7.50 -3.54
N THR A 159 -1.06 -7.20 -2.69
CA THR A 159 -1.30 -6.54 -1.41
C THR A 159 -1.80 -5.10 -1.57
N ILE A 160 -1.19 -4.31 -2.48
CA ILE A 160 -1.54 -2.89 -2.64
C ILE A 160 -2.97 -2.73 -3.18
N PRO A 161 -3.39 -3.39 -4.28
CA PRO A 161 -4.76 -3.28 -4.77
C PRO A 161 -5.81 -3.74 -3.77
N PHE A 162 -5.55 -4.84 -3.03
CA PHE A 162 -6.49 -5.31 -2.02
C PHE A 162 -6.63 -4.34 -0.84
N GLY A 163 -5.54 -3.68 -0.42
CA GLY A 163 -5.62 -2.58 0.52
C GLY A 163 -6.58 -1.48 0.04
N LEU A 164 -6.49 -1.09 -1.24
CA LEU A 164 -7.38 -0.07 -1.84
C LEU A 164 -8.81 -0.56 -2.05
N VAL A 165 -9.01 -1.83 -2.43
CA VAL A 165 -10.36 -2.42 -2.62
C VAL A 165 -11.15 -2.42 -1.32
N PHE A 166 -10.49 -2.61 -0.18
CA PHE A 166 -11.14 -2.54 1.12
C PHE A 166 -11.59 -1.13 1.51
N GLU A 167 -11.09 -0.10 0.84
CA GLU A 167 -11.56 1.29 1.02
C GLU A 167 -12.87 1.59 0.25
N LEU A 168 -13.20 0.81 -0.79
CA LEU A 168 -14.39 1.04 -1.62
C LEU A 168 -15.71 1.16 -0.84
N PRO A 169 -15.96 0.40 0.27
CA PRO A 169 -17.21 0.52 1.03
C PRO A 169 -17.36 1.88 1.74
N VAL A 170 -16.28 2.64 1.92
CA VAL A 170 -16.27 3.93 2.65
C VAL A 170 -16.22 5.13 1.71
N LEU A 171 -15.81 4.95 0.47
CA LEU A 171 -15.79 5.98 -0.57
C LEU A 171 -17.18 6.18 -1.17
#